data_66bd5974b410998b82e9dd63c832ad05
#
_entry.id   66bd5974b410998b82e9dd63c832ad05
#
_cell.length_a   1.000
_cell.length_b   1.000
_cell.length_c   1.000
_cell.angle_alpha   90.00
_cell.angle_beta   90.00
_cell.angle_gamma   90.00
#
_symmetry.space_group_name_H-M   'P 1'
#
loop_
_entity.id
_entity.type
_entity.pdbx_description
1 polymer ?
#
loop_
_entity_poly.entity_id
_entity_poly.type
_entity_poly.pdbx_seq_one_letter_code
_entity_poly.pdbx_strand_id
1 'polypeptide(L)'
;YYPNSLHNVKFGWNYTLHRFIPSSLGASSGDVEFDTGEDVKIFGNEAAIYLLDEWDVSENFKINAGFRLSMYQHVGPFTRYYKNPNSGVTDSTTVYGDFESVKTYYGPEPRFSARYLLKDNSSFKFGIAHNYQYIHLASISSVSLPTDLWFPSTELVKPQIGTQYSMGYFKNFFDNKYEGSVEVYYKDLQ
;
A
#
# COMPACT_ATOMS: atom_id res chain seq x y z
N TYR A 1 -0.72 -9.03 23.42
CA TYR A 1 -0.74 -10.27 24.21
C TYR A 1 0.67 -10.71 24.48
N TYR A 2 0.95 -11.06 25.73
CA TYR A 2 2.27 -11.52 26.21
C TYR A 2 2.14 -12.96 26.69
N PRO A 3 2.40 -13.96 25.83
CA PRO A 3 2.34 -15.37 26.24
C PRO A 3 3.41 -15.72 27.31
N ASN A 4 4.54 -15.04 27.26
CA ASN A 4 5.62 -15.06 28.26
C ASN A 4 6.44 -13.78 28.18
N SER A 5 7.52 -13.66 28.94
CA SER A 5 8.39 -12.48 28.98
C SER A 5 9.22 -12.26 27.70
N LEU A 6 9.33 -13.27 26.84
CA LEU A 6 10.14 -13.22 25.61
C LEU A 6 9.34 -12.84 24.36
N HIS A 7 8.00 -12.93 24.40
CA HIS A 7 7.14 -12.71 23.27
C HIS A 7 6.15 -11.59 23.51
N ASN A 8 6.01 -10.70 22.52
CA ASN A 8 4.98 -9.69 22.48
C ASN A 8 4.20 -9.82 21.18
N VAL A 9 3.07 -10.51 21.27
CA VAL A 9 2.20 -10.81 20.12
C VAL A 9 1.18 -9.69 19.93
N LYS A 10 1.14 -9.13 18.74
CA LYS A 10 0.18 -8.10 18.32
C LYS A 10 -0.68 -8.67 17.19
N PHE A 11 -1.98 -8.52 17.30
CA PHE A 11 -2.91 -8.90 16.23
C PHE A 11 -4.03 -7.88 16.14
N GLY A 12 -4.63 -7.82 14.97
CA GLY A 12 -5.75 -6.91 14.75
C GLY A 12 -6.30 -7.02 13.36
N TRP A 13 -7.27 -6.17 13.09
CA TRP A 13 -7.89 -6.03 11.79
C TRP A 13 -8.16 -4.55 11.50
N ASN A 14 -8.29 -4.21 10.23
CA ASN A 14 -8.77 -2.91 9.79
C ASN A 14 -9.74 -3.08 8.61
N TYR A 15 -10.65 -2.13 8.49
CA TYR A 15 -11.56 -2.02 7.35
C TYR A 15 -11.71 -0.53 7.00
N THR A 16 -11.65 -0.24 5.70
CA THR A 16 -11.79 1.11 5.16
C THR A 16 -12.69 1.07 3.93
N LEU A 17 -13.72 1.89 3.93
CA LEU A 17 -14.52 2.18 2.74
C LEU A 17 -13.94 3.41 2.05
N HIS A 18 -13.51 3.24 0.81
CA HIS A 18 -12.97 4.30 -0.03
C HIS A 18 -14.02 4.83 -0.99
N ARG A 19 -14.06 6.13 -1.13
CA ARG A 19 -14.82 6.83 -2.17
C ARG A 19 -13.89 7.82 -2.86
N PHE A 20 -13.64 7.62 -4.13
CA PHE A 20 -12.86 8.51 -4.97
C PHE A 20 -13.79 9.32 -5.85
N ILE A 21 -13.55 10.61 -5.90
CA ILE A 21 -14.24 11.54 -6.77
C ILE A 21 -13.13 12.22 -7.56
N PRO A 22 -12.75 11.66 -8.74
CA PRO A 22 -11.79 12.32 -9.62
C PRO A 22 -12.37 13.68 -9.99
N SER A 23 -11.61 14.76 -9.79
CA SER A 23 -12.05 16.10 -10.14
C SER A 23 -12.27 16.16 -11.65
N SER A 24 -13.46 16.50 -12.08
CA SER A 24 -13.72 16.93 -13.45
C SER A 24 -13.07 18.29 -13.64
N LEU A 25 -12.16 18.41 -14.59
CA LEU A 25 -11.65 19.72 -15.03
C LEU A 25 -12.73 20.38 -15.87
N GLY A 26 -13.49 21.28 -15.26
CA GLY A 26 -14.35 22.20 -16.00
C GLY A 26 -13.47 23.24 -16.69
N ALA A 27 -13.53 23.36 -17.98
CA ALA A 27 -12.94 24.47 -18.72
C ALA A 27 -14.08 25.31 -19.29
N SER A 28 -14.08 26.61 -18.97
CA SER A 28 -14.96 27.56 -19.58
C SER A 28 -14.15 28.53 -20.49
N SER A 29 -14.60 28.73 -21.68
CA SER A 29 -14.03 29.73 -22.60
C SER A 29 -15.17 30.58 -23.19
N GLY A 30 -15.32 31.79 -22.65
CA GLY A 30 -16.42 32.68 -23.00
C GLY A 30 -17.78 32.15 -22.57
N ASP A 31 -18.74 32.10 -23.47
CA ASP A 31 -20.10 31.59 -23.22
C ASP A 31 -20.22 30.07 -23.44
N VAL A 32 -19.10 29.38 -23.68
CA VAL A 32 -19.08 27.92 -23.86
C VAL A 32 -18.56 27.24 -22.57
N GLU A 33 -19.45 26.56 -21.88
CA GLU A 33 -19.15 25.70 -20.76
C GLU A 33 -18.92 24.27 -21.27
N PHE A 34 -17.71 23.75 -21.09
CA PHE A 34 -17.43 22.35 -21.39
C PHE A 34 -17.82 21.55 -20.16
N ASP A 35 -19.01 20.96 -20.19
CA ASP A 35 -19.42 19.96 -19.21
C ASP A 35 -18.63 18.67 -19.48
N THR A 36 -17.75 18.30 -18.55
CA THR A 36 -16.92 17.09 -18.64
C THR A 36 -17.69 15.83 -18.24
N GLY A 37 -19.00 15.92 -18.06
CA GLY A 37 -19.87 14.79 -17.72
C GLY A 37 -20.07 14.60 -16.22
N GLU A 38 -20.87 13.60 -15.87
CA GLU A 38 -21.19 13.26 -14.48
C GLU A 38 -19.93 12.95 -13.67
N ASP A 39 -19.90 13.40 -12.42
CA ASP A 39 -18.84 13.07 -11.44
C ASP A 39 -18.68 11.55 -11.33
N VAL A 40 -17.65 11.02 -11.92
CA VAL A 40 -17.33 9.59 -11.80
C VAL A 40 -16.96 9.31 -10.33
N LYS A 41 -17.75 8.47 -9.69
CA LYS A 41 -17.47 8.01 -8.31
C LYS A 41 -16.96 6.58 -8.38
N ILE A 42 -15.83 6.34 -7.76
CA ILE A 42 -15.24 5.00 -7.67
C ILE A 42 -15.26 4.58 -6.20
N PHE A 43 -15.80 3.41 -5.93
CA PHE A 43 -15.90 2.87 -4.58
C PHE A 43 -15.01 1.64 -4.43
N GLY A 44 -14.44 1.48 -3.23
CA GLY A 44 -13.64 0.33 -2.89
C GLY A 44 -13.67 -0.01 -1.41
N ASN A 45 -13.66 -1.29 -1.13
CA ASN A 45 -13.51 -1.83 0.22
C ASN A 45 -12.08 -2.29 0.41
N GLU A 46 -11.42 -1.85 1.47
CA GLU A 46 -10.13 -2.37 1.89
C GLU A 46 -10.26 -2.99 3.27
N ALA A 47 -9.81 -4.24 3.40
CA ALA A 47 -9.78 -4.94 4.68
C ALA A 47 -8.42 -5.61 4.87
N ALA A 48 -7.99 -5.76 6.11
CA ALA A 48 -6.84 -6.57 6.42
C ALA A 48 -6.92 -7.15 7.83
N ILE A 49 -6.29 -8.31 7.99
CA ILE A 49 -5.98 -8.91 9.28
C ILE A 49 -4.47 -9.05 9.40
N TYR A 50 -3.95 -8.95 10.62
CA TYR A 50 -2.52 -9.08 10.84
C TYR A 50 -2.20 -9.76 12.17
N LEU A 51 -1.04 -10.40 12.16
CA LEU A 51 -0.38 -10.99 13.33
C LEU A 51 1.10 -10.61 13.27
N LEU A 52 1.64 -10.17 14.39
CA LEU A 52 3.06 -9.81 14.55
C LEU A 52 3.53 -10.38 15.89
N ASP A 53 4.71 -10.98 15.90
CA ASP A 53 5.42 -11.39 17.12
C ASP A 53 6.76 -10.68 17.21
N GLU A 54 6.97 -9.99 18.31
CA GLU A 54 8.26 -9.43 18.73
C GLU A 54 8.87 -10.41 19.72
N TRP A 55 9.88 -11.14 19.29
CA TRP A 55 10.51 -12.20 20.06
C TRP A 55 11.92 -11.81 20.50
N ASP A 56 12.13 -11.74 21.81
CA ASP A 56 13.42 -11.60 22.46
C ASP A 56 14.08 -12.98 22.60
N VAL A 57 14.76 -13.43 21.53
CA VAL A 57 15.40 -14.76 21.46
C VAL A 57 16.50 -14.89 22.51
N SER A 58 17.24 -13.79 22.74
CA SER A 58 18.25 -13.66 23.79
C SER A 58 18.43 -12.17 24.12
N GLU A 59 19.24 -11.85 25.16
CA GLU A 59 19.60 -10.49 25.52
C GLU A 59 20.16 -9.68 24.33
N ASN A 60 20.86 -10.37 23.41
CA ASN A 60 21.53 -9.75 22.29
C ASN A 60 20.82 -9.93 20.94
N PHE A 61 19.77 -10.76 20.88
CA PHE A 61 19.12 -11.08 19.61
C PHE A 61 17.60 -10.99 19.70
N LYS A 62 17.04 -10.10 18.87
CA LYS A 62 15.60 -9.88 18.75
C LYS A 62 15.14 -10.13 17.32
N ILE A 63 13.97 -10.74 17.20
CA ILE A 63 13.29 -10.99 15.93
C ILE A 63 11.91 -10.34 15.99
N ASN A 64 11.49 -9.71 14.90
CA ASN A 64 10.11 -9.36 14.67
C ASN A 64 9.65 -10.09 13.41
N ALA A 65 8.66 -10.94 13.55
CA ALA A 65 8.06 -11.68 12.44
C ALA A 65 6.57 -11.40 12.39
N GLY A 66 6.06 -11.07 11.22
CA GLY A 66 4.65 -10.75 11.07
C GLY A 66 4.12 -11.11 9.70
N PHE A 67 2.81 -11.28 9.67
CA PHE A 67 2.06 -11.52 8.46
C PHE A 67 0.79 -10.67 8.48
N ARG A 68 0.56 -9.94 7.38
CA ARG A 68 -0.69 -9.26 7.11
C ARG A 68 -1.30 -9.86 5.85
N LEU A 69 -2.59 -10.16 5.90
CA LEU A 69 -3.37 -10.48 4.72
C LEU A 69 -4.29 -9.29 4.45
N SER A 70 -4.06 -8.59 3.37
CA SER A 70 -4.90 -7.50 2.92
C SER A 70 -5.81 -7.95 1.78
N MET A 71 -6.95 -7.30 1.65
CA MET A 71 -7.91 -7.46 0.58
C MET A 71 -8.34 -6.09 0.11
N TYR A 72 -8.39 -5.90 -1.18
CA TYR A 72 -9.00 -4.73 -1.81
C TYR A 72 -10.06 -5.19 -2.82
N GLN A 73 -11.24 -4.57 -2.77
CA GLN A 73 -12.35 -4.88 -3.65
C GLN A 73 -12.86 -3.59 -4.29
N HIS A 74 -12.72 -3.48 -5.60
CA HIS A 74 -13.43 -2.48 -6.40
C HIS A 74 -14.90 -2.88 -6.49
N VAL A 75 -15.80 -1.97 -6.14
CA VAL A 75 -17.24 -2.22 -6.12
C VAL A 75 -18.00 -1.16 -6.92
N GLY A 76 -19.19 -1.53 -7.42
CA GLY A 76 -20.10 -0.62 -8.10
C GLY A 76 -20.75 0.44 -7.18
N PRO A 77 -21.50 1.38 -7.77
CA PRO A 77 -22.02 1.34 -9.14
C PRO A 77 -20.93 1.59 -10.20
N PHE A 78 -20.86 0.74 -11.20
CA PHE A 78 -19.86 0.86 -12.27
C PHE A 78 -20.40 0.25 -13.57
N THR A 79 -20.18 0.92 -14.69
CA THR A 79 -20.54 0.40 -16.03
C THR A 79 -19.27 0.13 -16.83
N ARG A 80 -19.09 -1.10 -17.23
CA ARG A 80 -17.98 -1.54 -18.06
C ARG A 80 -18.38 -1.62 -19.52
N TYR A 81 -17.59 -0.95 -20.37
CA TYR A 81 -17.75 -0.96 -21.81
C TYR A 81 -16.67 -1.80 -22.47
N TYR A 82 -17.05 -2.84 -23.18
CA TYR A 82 -16.12 -3.65 -23.98
C TYR A 82 -16.09 -3.11 -25.41
N LYS A 83 -14.93 -2.58 -25.78
CA LYS A 83 -14.72 -2.01 -27.11
C LYS A 83 -14.04 -3.01 -28.02
N ASN A 84 -14.50 -3.11 -29.27
CA ASN A 84 -13.84 -3.86 -30.31
C ASN A 84 -12.46 -3.25 -30.61
N PRO A 85 -11.36 -4.01 -30.52
CA PRO A 85 -10.01 -3.49 -30.72
C PRO A 85 -9.78 -2.89 -32.11
N ASN A 86 -10.53 -3.38 -33.15
CA ASN A 86 -10.33 -2.99 -34.53
C ASN A 86 -11.19 -1.78 -34.94
N SER A 87 -12.41 -1.65 -34.39
CA SER A 87 -13.35 -0.60 -34.77
C SER A 87 -13.51 0.50 -33.71
N GLY A 88 -13.09 0.25 -32.45
CA GLY A 88 -13.30 1.16 -31.31
C GLY A 88 -14.77 1.24 -30.85
N VAL A 89 -15.68 0.51 -31.53
CA VAL A 89 -17.10 0.51 -31.18
C VAL A 89 -17.35 -0.37 -29.97
N THR A 90 -18.30 0.02 -29.12
CA THR A 90 -18.71 -0.81 -27.95
C THR A 90 -19.50 -2.01 -28.41
N ASP A 91 -18.95 -3.21 -28.17
CA ASP A 91 -19.58 -4.48 -28.52
C ASP A 91 -20.57 -4.95 -27.44
N SER A 92 -20.23 -4.72 -26.18
CA SER A 92 -21.07 -5.12 -25.05
C SER A 92 -20.83 -4.23 -23.83
N THR A 93 -21.77 -4.27 -22.90
CA THR A 93 -21.74 -3.48 -21.66
C THR A 93 -22.14 -4.37 -20.48
N THR A 94 -21.39 -4.29 -19.38
CA THR A 94 -21.77 -4.90 -18.11
C THR A 94 -22.00 -3.81 -17.08
N VAL A 95 -23.16 -3.83 -16.44
CA VAL A 95 -23.52 -2.90 -15.37
C VAL A 95 -23.42 -3.60 -14.04
N TYR A 96 -22.66 -3.02 -13.12
CA TYR A 96 -22.54 -3.47 -11.73
C TYR A 96 -23.37 -2.54 -10.85
N GLY A 97 -24.23 -3.13 -10.02
CA GLY A 97 -25.06 -2.42 -9.06
C GLY A 97 -24.28 -1.90 -7.86
N ASP A 98 -24.99 -1.24 -6.93
CA ASP A 98 -24.39 -0.70 -5.72
C ASP A 98 -23.73 -1.81 -4.89
N PHE A 99 -22.45 -1.58 -4.52
CA PHE A 99 -21.61 -2.53 -3.78
C PHE A 99 -21.40 -3.90 -4.44
N GLU A 100 -21.83 -4.08 -5.68
CA GLU A 100 -21.54 -5.30 -6.43
C GLU A 100 -20.03 -5.38 -6.75
N SER A 101 -19.44 -6.57 -6.55
CA SER A 101 -18.00 -6.78 -6.75
C SER A 101 -17.62 -6.73 -8.22
N VAL A 102 -16.78 -5.78 -8.60
CA VAL A 102 -16.19 -5.67 -9.93
C VAL A 102 -14.88 -6.47 -9.99
N LYS A 103 -14.00 -6.25 -9.02
CA LYS A 103 -12.71 -6.94 -8.94
C LYS A 103 -12.22 -7.00 -7.50
N THR A 104 -11.68 -8.16 -7.10
CA THR A 104 -11.07 -8.36 -5.79
C THR A 104 -9.61 -8.75 -5.94
N TYR A 105 -8.77 -8.19 -5.08
CA TYR A 105 -7.36 -8.49 -4.94
C TYR A 105 -7.05 -8.91 -3.51
N TYR A 106 -6.12 -9.85 -3.36
CA TYR A 106 -5.60 -10.31 -2.08
C TYR A 106 -4.10 -10.07 -2.03
N GLY A 107 -3.61 -9.53 -0.93
CA GLY A 107 -2.20 -9.23 -0.72
C GLY A 107 -1.65 -9.95 0.51
N PRO A 108 -0.91 -11.06 0.35
CA PRO A 108 -0.12 -11.62 1.43
C PRO A 108 1.13 -10.76 1.67
N GLU A 109 1.26 -10.19 2.88
CA GLU A 109 2.31 -9.24 3.24
C GLU A 109 3.16 -9.77 4.41
N PRO A 110 4.09 -10.70 4.16
CA PRO A 110 5.05 -11.12 5.17
C PRO A 110 6.04 -10.01 5.50
N ARG A 111 6.42 -9.93 6.78
CA ARG A 111 7.42 -9.00 7.31
C ARG A 111 8.33 -9.73 8.26
N PHE A 112 9.60 -9.47 8.14
CA PHE A 112 10.60 -10.02 9.03
C PHE A 112 11.67 -8.97 9.31
N SER A 113 12.08 -8.84 10.56
CA SER A 113 13.27 -8.10 10.90
C SER A 113 14.01 -8.77 12.06
N ALA A 114 15.32 -8.62 12.06
CA ALA A 114 16.19 -9.12 13.10
C ALA A 114 17.16 -8.03 13.55
N ARG A 115 17.45 -7.98 14.85
CA ARG A 115 18.46 -7.12 15.44
C ARG A 115 19.42 -7.96 16.26
N TYR A 116 20.69 -7.80 15.99
CA TYR A 116 21.77 -8.43 16.76
C TYR A 116 22.67 -7.37 17.40
N LEU A 117 22.77 -7.39 18.72
CA LEU A 117 23.70 -6.58 19.48
C LEU A 117 25.08 -7.22 19.48
N LEU A 118 26.06 -6.57 18.89
CA LEU A 118 27.45 -7.02 18.89
C LEU A 118 28.13 -6.77 20.25
N LYS A 119 27.84 -5.61 20.82
CA LYS A 119 28.32 -5.10 22.09
C LYS A 119 27.30 -4.08 22.59
N ASP A 120 27.44 -3.61 23.81
CA ASP A 120 26.51 -2.65 24.42
C ASP A 120 26.27 -1.37 23.60
N ASN A 121 27.21 -1.05 22.72
CA ASN A 121 27.17 0.19 21.91
C ASN A 121 27.05 -0.02 20.40
N SER A 122 26.84 -1.24 19.92
CA SER A 122 26.72 -1.47 18.48
C SER A 122 25.76 -2.61 18.11
N SER A 123 25.05 -2.48 16.99
CA SER A 123 24.12 -3.48 16.53
C SER A 123 24.04 -3.57 15.01
N PHE A 124 23.73 -4.76 14.51
CA PHE A 124 23.22 -4.98 13.15
C PHE A 124 21.71 -5.11 13.16
N LYS A 125 21.08 -4.56 12.13
CA LYS A 125 19.67 -4.77 11.83
C LYS A 125 19.54 -5.29 10.41
N PHE A 126 18.59 -6.19 10.22
CA PHE A 126 18.19 -6.71 8.92
C PHE A 126 16.67 -6.68 8.82
N GLY A 127 16.12 -6.44 7.65
CA GLY A 127 14.68 -6.42 7.43
C GLY A 127 14.28 -6.81 6.03
N ILE A 128 13.14 -7.52 5.93
CA ILE A 128 12.41 -7.79 4.69
C ILE A 128 10.96 -7.41 4.91
N ALA A 129 10.39 -6.68 3.95
CA ALA A 129 8.96 -6.35 3.95
C ALA A 129 8.40 -6.50 2.53
N HIS A 130 7.28 -7.19 2.43
CA HIS A 130 6.50 -7.33 1.21
C HIS A 130 5.16 -6.63 1.42
N ASN A 131 4.77 -5.73 0.52
CA ASN A 131 3.60 -4.89 0.70
C ASN A 131 2.81 -4.76 -0.61
N TYR A 132 1.51 -4.58 -0.47
CA TYR A 132 0.59 -4.26 -1.56
C TYR A 132 0.08 -2.83 -1.40
N GLN A 133 0.03 -2.10 -2.51
CA GLN A 133 -0.53 -0.75 -2.57
C GLN A 133 -1.71 -0.76 -3.53
N TYR A 134 -2.89 -0.43 -3.02
CA TYR A 134 -4.15 -0.45 -3.78
C TYR A 134 -4.59 0.93 -4.25
N ILE A 135 -3.98 1.99 -3.74
CA ILE A 135 -4.31 3.37 -4.07
C ILE A 135 -3.08 4.01 -4.72
N HIS A 136 -3.29 4.60 -5.89
CA HIS A 136 -2.23 5.15 -6.72
C HIS A 136 -2.41 6.65 -6.88
N LEU A 137 -1.29 7.35 -7.04
CA LEU A 137 -1.25 8.76 -7.39
C LEU A 137 -0.79 8.88 -8.84
N ALA A 138 -1.63 9.43 -9.71
CA ALA A 138 -1.22 9.87 -11.03
C ALA A 138 -0.81 11.34 -10.94
N SER A 139 0.48 11.60 -11.05
CA SER A 139 1.04 12.94 -11.12
C SER A 139 1.66 13.16 -12.50
N ILE A 140 1.36 14.30 -13.11
CA ILE A 140 1.91 14.71 -14.41
C ILE A 140 3.28 15.39 -14.22
N SER A 141 3.62 15.75 -12.99
CA SER A 141 4.79 16.54 -12.64
C SER A 141 5.56 15.89 -11.48
N SER A 142 6.86 16.20 -11.38
CA SER A 142 7.69 15.82 -10.22
C SER A 142 7.36 16.60 -8.93
N VAL A 143 6.53 17.63 -9.05
CA VAL A 143 6.01 18.44 -7.94
C VAL A 143 4.52 18.14 -7.79
N SER A 144 4.07 17.88 -6.55
CA SER A 144 2.65 17.67 -6.27
C SER A 144 1.85 18.91 -6.66
N LEU A 145 0.85 18.73 -7.54
CA LEU A 145 -0.01 19.76 -8.04
C LEU A 145 -1.46 19.52 -7.60
N PRO A 146 -2.31 20.54 -7.57
CA PRO A 146 -3.75 20.35 -7.32
C PRO A 146 -4.45 19.46 -8.35
N THR A 147 -3.80 19.20 -9.49
CA THR A 147 -4.28 18.32 -10.57
C THR A 147 -3.86 16.86 -10.38
N ASP A 148 -3.09 16.54 -9.35
CA ASP A 148 -2.72 15.16 -9.02
C ASP A 148 -3.96 14.36 -8.67
N LEU A 149 -4.11 13.21 -9.33
CA LEU A 149 -5.29 12.38 -9.23
C LEU A 149 -5.00 11.12 -8.42
N TRP A 150 -5.74 10.94 -7.33
CA TRP A 150 -5.77 9.69 -6.59
C TRP A 150 -6.81 8.75 -7.18
N PHE A 151 -6.40 7.52 -7.48
CA PHE A 151 -7.29 6.50 -8.00
C PHE A 151 -6.96 5.12 -7.42
N PRO A 152 -7.96 4.25 -7.27
CA PRO A 152 -7.75 2.92 -6.72
C PRO A 152 -7.34 1.91 -7.78
N SER A 153 -6.87 0.77 -7.33
CA SER A 153 -6.75 -0.41 -8.16
C SER A 153 -8.11 -0.83 -8.70
N THR A 154 -8.13 -1.12 -9.99
CA THR A 154 -9.31 -1.60 -10.73
C THR A 154 -8.93 -2.87 -11.48
N GLU A 155 -9.78 -3.42 -12.30
CA GLU A 155 -9.40 -4.53 -13.17
C GLU A 155 -8.32 -4.19 -14.21
N LEU A 156 -8.22 -2.88 -14.59
CA LEU A 156 -7.23 -2.39 -15.54
C LEU A 156 -5.93 -1.96 -14.85
N VAL A 157 -6.02 -1.49 -13.62
CA VAL A 157 -4.87 -1.07 -12.82
C VAL A 157 -4.71 -2.01 -11.64
N LYS A 158 -3.72 -2.89 -11.76
CA LYS A 158 -3.39 -3.85 -10.69
C LYS A 158 -2.77 -3.14 -9.49
N PRO A 159 -2.86 -3.74 -8.29
CA PRO A 159 -2.10 -3.28 -7.14
C PRO A 159 -0.60 -3.25 -7.43
N GLN A 160 0.08 -2.24 -6.94
CA GLN A 160 1.53 -2.21 -6.94
C GLN A 160 2.07 -3.11 -5.85
N ILE A 161 3.04 -3.94 -6.18
CA ILE A 161 3.70 -4.84 -5.25
C ILE A 161 5.11 -4.33 -4.99
N GLY A 162 5.46 -4.18 -3.71
CA GLY A 162 6.78 -3.74 -3.31
C GLY A 162 7.44 -4.73 -2.36
N THR A 163 8.65 -5.17 -2.69
CA THR A 163 9.50 -5.94 -1.78
C THR A 163 10.74 -5.12 -1.43
N GLN A 164 10.95 -4.91 -0.14
CA GLN A 164 12.09 -4.16 0.37
C GLN A 164 12.96 -5.03 1.24
N TYR A 165 14.25 -4.99 0.98
CA TYR A 165 15.32 -5.57 1.79
C TYR A 165 16.12 -4.42 2.39
N SER A 166 16.44 -4.52 3.67
CA SER A 166 17.25 -3.51 4.35
C SER A 166 18.27 -4.15 5.28
N MET A 167 19.43 -3.55 5.38
CA MET A 167 20.47 -3.92 6.32
C MET A 167 21.16 -2.66 6.85
N GLY A 168 21.42 -2.62 8.16
CA GLY A 168 22.04 -1.47 8.80
C GLY A 168 22.99 -1.86 9.91
N TYR A 169 24.05 -1.07 10.05
CA TYR A 169 24.96 -1.08 11.20
C TYR A 169 24.82 0.21 11.97
N PHE A 170 24.65 0.10 13.27
CA PHE A 170 24.43 1.21 14.19
C PHE A 170 25.49 1.16 15.29
N LYS A 171 26.06 2.29 15.65
CA LYS A 171 27.05 2.38 16.70
C LYS A 171 26.94 3.70 17.45
N ASN A 172 26.98 3.59 18.78
CA ASN A 172 27.09 4.73 19.68
C ASN A 172 28.56 4.95 20.05
N PHE A 173 28.95 6.22 20.16
CA PHE A 173 30.30 6.65 20.48
C PHE A 173 30.27 7.55 21.72
N PHE A 174 31.41 7.64 22.43
CA PHE A 174 31.63 8.56 23.55
C PHE A 174 30.52 8.47 24.63
N ASP A 175 30.32 7.27 25.19
CA ASP A 175 29.32 7.03 26.22
C ASP A 175 27.89 7.46 25.79
N ASN A 176 27.51 7.08 24.57
CA ASN A 176 26.20 7.37 23.94
C ASN A 176 25.96 8.88 23.65
N LYS A 177 26.99 9.71 23.58
CA LYS A 177 26.84 11.12 23.18
C LYS A 177 26.60 11.32 21.70
N TYR A 178 27.07 10.39 20.86
CA TYR A 178 26.90 10.44 19.42
C TYR A 178 26.42 9.07 18.92
N GLU A 179 25.50 9.07 17.97
CA GLU A 179 25.04 7.89 17.25
C GLU A 179 25.44 8.03 15.79
N GLY A 180 26.01 6.95 15.22
CA GLY A 180 26.31 6.84 13.80
C GLY A 180 25.65 5.58 13.23
N SER A 181 25.11 5.68 12.03
CA SER A 181 24.57 4.53 11.30
C SER A 181 24.96 4.53 9.84
N VAL A 182 25.07 3.33 9.28
CA VAL A 182 25.16 3.08 7.85
C VAL A 182 24.07 2.09 7.50
N GLU A 183 23.19 2.48 6.59
CA GLU A 183 22.06 1.68 6.16
C GLU A 183 22.06 1.55 4.64
N VAL A 184 21.78 0.35 4.15
CA VAL A 184 21.59 0.03 2.74
C VAL A 184 20.24 -0.64 2.58
N TYR A 185 19.53 -0.28 1.51
CA TYR A 185 18.28 -0.94 1.17
C TYR A 185 18.18 -1.15 -0.34
N TYR A 186 17.46 -2.18 -0.69
CA TYR A 186 17.02 -2.47 -2.06
C TYR A 186 15.52 -2.64 -2.08
N LYS A 187 14.85 -1.95 -2.99
CA LYS A 187 13.40 -2.01 -3.16
C LYS A 187 13.07 -2.39 -4.59
N ASP A 188 12.34 -3.47 -4.76
CA ASP A 188 11.74 -3.92 -6.02
C ASP A 188 10.27 -3.54 -6.05
N LEU A 189 9.84 -2.86 -7.12
CA LEU A 189 8.47 -2.42 -7.36
C LEU A 189 7.96 -3.03 -8.66
N GLN A 190 6.80 -3.69 -8.60
CA GLN A 190 6.14 -4.35 -9.73
C GLN A 190 4.75 -3.79 -9.96
#